data_d51f63c71218a180b45bfd23fa18935b
#
_entry.id   d51f63c71218a180b45bfd23fa18935b
#
_cell.length_a   1.000
_cell.length_b   1.000
_cell.length_c   1.000
_cell.angle_alpha   90.00
_cell.angle_beta   90.00
_cell.angle_gamma   90.00
#
_symmetry.space_group_name_H-M   'P 1'
#
loop_
_entity.id
_entity.type
_entity.pdbx_description
1 polymer ?
#
loop_
_entity_poly.entity_id
_entity_poly.type
_entity_poly.pdbx_seq_one_letter_code
_entity_poly.pdbx_strand_id
1 'polypeptide(L)'
;TGAGINTFPKTVWGFLRLLMSPEIMTLFLAMLSAYILALCLKAPPLVALIAGATFGLGSINVLYLSAGHVTKVKAISMMPGVLAGVIYAFRSNMWGGAAITAFFLSMHIHANHLQMTYYLLYLIAAVGICELVAAQLKGQIKSFTITSALLIGSALVALSPSFPGLKMTKDYSHYTTRGETVIQNSERTEGLDTDYILEYSFAKAEWLSAIVP
;
A
#
# COMPACT_ATOMS: atom_id res chain seq x y z
N THR A 1 -29.86 9.87 -37.51
CA THR A 1 -30.37 10.76 -36.44
C THR A 1 -30.40 10.01 -35.13
N GLY A 2 -29.22 9.93 -34.46
CA GLY A 2 -29.09 9.34 -33.16
C GLY A 2 -29.12 10.47 -32.09
N ALA A 3 -30.30 10.75 -31.56
CA ALA A 3 -30.44 11.57 -30.38
C ALA A 3 -29.91 10.77 -29.19
N GLY A 4 -28.64 10.96 -28.87
CA GLY A 4 -27.97 10.29 -27.77
C GLY A 4 -28.56 10.74 -26.42
N ILE A 5 -28.84 9.77 -25.59
CA ILE A 5 -29.29 9.83 -24.22
C ILE A 5 -28.19 10.48 -23.33
N ASN A 6 -27.90 11.75 -23.51
CA ASN A 6 -27.04 12.54 -22.64
C ASN A 6 -27.85 13.66 -21.99
N THR A 7 -28.82 13.27 -21.16
CA THR A 7 -29.69 14.20 -20.43
C THR A 7 -29.17 14.61 -19.05
N PHE A 8 -27.97 14.21 -18.65
CA PHE A 8 -27.36 14.75 -17.44
C PHE A 8 -26.83 16.17 -17.70
N PRO A 9 -27.16 17.14 -16.83
CA PRO A 9 -26.59 18.49 -16.93
C PRO A 9 -25.05 18.41 -16.96
N LYS A 10 -24.43 19.18 -17.85
CA LYS A 10 -22.93 19.21 -17.98
C LYS A 10 -22.24 19.50 -16.64
N THR A 11 -22.87 20.25 -15.75
CA THR A 11 -22.43 20.54 -14.38
C THR A 11 -22.41 19.29 -13.50
N VAL A 12 -23.44 18.45 -13.54
CA VAL A 12 -23.48 17.20 -12.78
C VAL A 12 -22.44 16.23 -13.27
N TRP A 13 -22.26 16.12 -14.59
CA TRP A 13 -21.23 15.27 -15.18
C TRP A 13 -19.82 15.75 -14.86
N GLY A 14 -19.58 17.07 -14.84
CA GLY A 14 -18.33 17.69 -14.41
C GLY A 14 -18.02 17.40 -12.93
N PHE A 15 -19.04 17.52 -12.07
CA PHE A 15 -18.91 17.21 -10.64
C PHE A 15 -18.63 15.72 -10.39
N LEU A 16 -19.33 14.81 -11.08
CA LEU A 16 -19.06 13.37 -10.99
C LEU A 16 -17.66 13.02 -11.47
N ARG A 17 -17.18 13.61 -12.54
CA ARG A 17 -15.80 13.43 -13.02
C ARG A 17 -14.77 13.93 -11.99
N LEU A 18 -15.04 15.03 -11.32
CA LEU A 18 -14.17 15.55 -10.27
C LEU A 18 -14.11 14.57 -9.09
N LEU A 19 -15.27 14.13 -8.60
CA LEU A 19 -15.35 13.16 -7.49
C LEU A 19 -14.71 11.80 -7.82
N MET A 20 -14.70 11.41 -9.08
CA MET A 20 -14.11 10.16 -9.55
C MET A 20 -12.69 10.34 -10.11
N SER A 21 -12.06 11.51 -9.89
CA SER A 21 -10.67 11.66 -10.31
C SER A 21 -9.78 10.66 -9.54
N PRO A 22 -8.78 10.07 -10.20
CA PRO A 22 -7.89 9.09 -9.57
C PRO A 22 -7.23 9.60 -8.29
N GLU A 23 -6.92 10.90 -8.23
CA GLU A 23 -6.28 11.56 -7.09
C GLU A 23 -7.23 11.65 -5.90
N ILE A 24 -8.46 12.15 -6.11
CA ILE A 24 -9.48 12.26 -5.06
C ILE A 24 -9.85 10.88 -4.54
N MET A 25 -10.04 9.91 -5.44
CA MET A 25 -10.33 8.54 -5.04
C MET A 25 -9.18 7.93 -4.22
N THR A 26 -7.94 8.22 -4.58
CA THR A 26 -6.76 7.75 -3.83
C THR A 26 -6.72 8.33 -2.43
N LEU A 27 -6.98 9.65 -2.26
CA LEU A 27 -7.05 10.28 -0.94
C LEU A 27 -8.24 9.74 -0.12
N PHE A 28 -9.40 9.55 -0.75
CA PHE A 28 -10.55 8.95 -0.08
C PHE A 28 -10.24 7.53 0.42
N LEU A 29 -9.61 6.70 -0.40
CA LEU A 29 -9.19 5.35 0.00
C LEU A 29 -8.13 5.37 1.10
N ALA A 30 -7.23 6.35 1.10
CA ALA A 30 -6.28 6.56 2.19
C ALA A 30 -7.00 6.87 3.51
N MET A 31 -7.98 7.79 3.48
CA MET A 31 -8.80 8.11 4.65
C MET A 31 -9.58 6.89 5.14
N LEU A 32 -10.22 6.16 4.23
CA LEU A 32 -11.02 4.98 4.55
C LEU A 32 -10.17 3.85 5.14
N SER A 33 -9.02 3.56 4.56
CA SER A 33 -8.12 2.49 5.03
C SER A 33 -7.59 2.78 6.44
N ALA A 34 -7.18 4.02 6.72
CA ALA A 34 -6.73 4.43 8.03
C ALA A 34 -7.88 4.49 9.06
N TYR A 35 -9.08 4.90 8.64
CA TYR A 35 -10.28 4.84 9.47
C TYR A 35 -10.57 3.39 9.91
N ILE A 36 -10.57 2.45 8.96
CA ILE A 36 -10.80 1.02 9.26
C ILE A 36 -9.71 0.49 10.19
N LEU A 37 -8.44 0.83 9.98
CA LEU A 37 -7.36 0.45 10.89
C LEU A 37 -7.60 0.96 12.30
N ALA A 38 -7.95 2.22 12.47
CA ALA A 38 -8.21 2.82 13.78
C ALA A 38 -9.38 2.12 14.49
N LEU A 39 -10.45 1.77 13.77
CA LEU A 39 -11.56 0.97 14.32
C LEU A 39 -11.10 -0.43 14.75
N CYS A 40 -10.27 -1.10 13.95
CA CYS A 40 -9.71 -2.41 14.31
C CYS A 40 -8.81 -2.33 15.56
N LEU A 41 -8.19 -1.18 15.80
CA LEU A 41 -7.44 -0.87 17.02
C LEU A 41 -8.33 -0.42 18.19
N LYS A 42 -9.68 -0.49 18.03
CA LYS A 42 -10.69 -0.11 19.01
C LYS A 42 -10.72 1.38 19.36
N ALA A 43 -10.27 2.25 18.46
CA ALA A 43 -10.45 3.68 18.62
C ALA A 43 -11.94 4.03 18.52
N PRO A 44 -12.44 5.04 19.30
CA PRO A 44 -13.78 5.57 19.13
C PRO A 44 -14.01 6.07 17.69
N PRO A 45 -15.23 5.97 17.13
CA PRO A 45 -15.48 6.31 15.71
C PRO A 45 -15.05 7.73 15.33
N LEU A 46 -15.23 8.72 16.22
CA LEU A 46 -14.80 10.09 15.97
C LEU A 46 -13.26 10.20 15.89
N VAL A 47 -12.54 9.52 16.78
CA VAL A 47 -11.06 9.48 16.76
C VAL A 47 -10.58 8.76 15.51
N ALA A 48 -11.23 7.67 15.13
CA ALA A 48 -10.93 6.95 13.89
C ALA A 48 -11.15 7.82 12.65
N LEU A 49 -12.21 8.64 12.62
CA LEU A 49 -12.50 9.59 11.54
C LEU A 49 -11.39 10.65 11.44
N ILE A 50 -10.97 11.22 12.57
CA ILE A 50 -9.88 12.20 12.61
C ILE A 50 -8.58 11.56 12.12
N ALA A 51 -8.24 10.36 12.61
CA ALA A 51 -7.05 9.61 12.17
C ALA A 51 -7.07 9.33 10.66
N GLY A 52 -8.22 8.91 10.13
CA GLY A 52 -8.42 8.71 8.70
C GLY A 52 -8.22 9.99 7.90
N ALA A 53 -8.86 11.08 8.31
CA ALA A 53 -8.73 12.39 7.65
C ALA A 53 -7.28 12.90 7.69
N THR A 54 -6.62 12.81 8.85
CA THR A 54 -5.21 13.23 9.01
C THR A 54 -4.27 12.42 8.13
N PHE A 55 -4.46 11.10 8.05
CA PHE A 55 -3.64 10.25 7.20
C PHE A 55 -3.87 10.55 5.71
N GLY A 56 -5.12 10.62 5.27
CA GLY A 56 -5.44 10.83 3.85
C GLY A 56 -5.09 12.22 3.35
N LEU A 57 -5.40 13.27 4.13
CA LEU A 57 -5.14 14.66 3.79
C LEU A 57 -3.75 15.17 4.24
N GLY A 58 -2.92 14.27 4.77
CA GLY A 58 -1.56 14.60 5.17
C GLY A 58 -0.76 15.24 4.03
N SER A 59 0.00 16.29 4.33
CA SER A 59 0.75 17.08 3.36
C SER A 59 1.64 16.23 2.45
N ILE A 60 2.19 15.13 2.96
CA ILE A 60 3.03 14.21 2.21
C ILE A 60 2.30 13.55 1.03
N ASN A 61 1.01 13.18 1.21
CA ASN A 61 0.21 12.60 0.14
C ASN A 61 -0.07 13.62 -0.96
N VAL A 62 -0.42 14.85 -0.57
CA VAL A 62 -0.67 15.96 -1.51
C VAL A 62 0.61 16.31 -2.26
N LEU A 63 1.75 16.39 -1.56
CA LEU A 63 3.06 16.67 -2.15
C LEU A 63 3.44 15.59 -3.18
N TYR A 64 3.30 14.31 -2.84
CA TYR A 64 3.61 13.24 -3.78
C TYR A 64 2.67 13.20 -4.98
N LEU A 65 1.38 13.52 -4.80
CA LEU A 65 0.44 13.61 -5.92
C LEU A 65 0.80 14.76 -6.86
N SER A 66 1.12 15.93 -6.32
CA SER A 66 1.54 17.10 -7.12
C SER A 66 2.88 16.87 -7.83
N ALA A 67 3.78 16.09 -7.23
CA ALA A 67 5.04 15.66 -7.84
C ALA A 67 4.90 14.51 -8.86
N GLY A 68 3.67 14.01 -9.12
CA GLY A 68 3.42 12.94 -10.08
C GLY A 68 3.68 11.53 -9.55
N HIS A 69 3.97 11.34 -8.26
CA HIS A 69 4.21 10.02 -7.65
C HIS A 69 2.91 9.26 -7.31
N VAL A 70 1.98 9.21 -8.27
CA VAL A 70 0.62 8.68 -8.08
C VAL A 70 0.62 7.20 -7.63
N THR A 71 1.47 6.37 -8.23
CA THR A 71 1.57 4.93 -7.88
C THR A 71 2.06 4.72 -6.45
N LYS A 72 2.99 5.57 -5.99
CA LYS A 72 3.50 5.56 -4.61
C LYS A 72 2.39 5.88 -3.62
N VAL A 73 1.62 6.95 -3.87
CA VAL A 73 0.50 7.33 -3.00
C VAL A 73 -0.58 6.27 -2.99
N LYS A 74 -0.94 5.70 -4.15
CA LYS A 74 -1.88 4.57 -4.23
C LYS A 74 -1.45 3.39 -3.36
N ALA A 75 -0.18 3.00 -3.42
CA ALA A 75 0.34 1.93 -2.59
C ALA A 75 0.26 2.29 -1.09
N ILE A 76 0.75 3.46 -0.69
CA ILE A 76 0.71 3.94 0.70
C ILE A 76 -0.73 3.98 1.22
N SER A 77 -1.67 4.44 0.41
CA SER A 77 -3.10 4.55 0.78
C SER A 77 -3.74 3.23 1.18
N MET A 78 -3.26 2.11 0.65
CA MET A 78 -3.81 0.78 0.96
C MET A 78 -3.16 0.10 2.17
N MET A 79 -1.96 0.54 2.59
CA MET A 79 -1.20 -0.11 3.68
C MET A 79 -1.97 -0.20 5.00
N PRO A 80 -2.63 0.87 5.49
CA PRO A 80 -3.42 0.79 6.71
C PRO A 80 -4.56 -0.24 6.62
N GLY A 81 -5.21 -0.35 5.45
CA GLY A 81 -6.28 -1.32 5.23
C GLY A 81 -5.78 -2.77 5.27
N VAL A 82 -4.60 -3.04 4.71
CA VAL A 82 -3.96 -4.37 4.82
C VAL A 82 -3.67 -4.70 6.29
N LEU A 83 -3.06 -3.76 7.02
CA LEU A 83 -2.78 -3.95 8.46
C LEU A 83 -4.05 -4.14 9.28
N ALA A 84 -5.11 -3.40 8.96
CA ALA A 84 -6.42 -3.58 9.58
C ALA A 84 -6.95 -5.00 9.39
N GLY A 85 -6.89 -5.53 8.18
CA GLY A 85 -7.31 -6.89 7.86
C GLY A 85 -6.52 -7.93 8.64
N VAL A 86 -5.19 -7.80 8.68
CA VAL A 86 -4.30 -8.70 9.43
C VAL A 86 -4.63 -8.67 10.92
N ILE A 87 -4.73 -7.48 11.54
CA ILE A 87 -5.05 -7.33 12.97
C ILE A 87 -6.45 -7.87 13.27
N TYR A 88 -7.42 -7.56 12.43
CA TYR A 88 -8.80 -8.04 12.60
C TYR A 88 -8.89 -9.56 12.49
N ALA A 89 -8.11 -10.19 11.62
CA ALA A 89 -8.04 -11.64 11.47
C ALA A 89 -7.57 -12.32 12.75
N PHE A 90 -6.52 -11.79 13.39
CA PHE A 90 -5.98 -12.38 14.64
C PHE A 90 -6.83 -12.08 15.86
N ARG A 91 -7.48 -10.90 15.94
CA ARG A 91 -8.08 -10.41 17.18
C ARG A 91 -9.60 -10.52 17.23
N SER A 92 -10.28 -10.77 16.10
CA SER A 92 -11.74 -10.74 16.04
C SER A 92 -12.30 -11.85 15.15
N ASN A 93 -12.21 -11.71 13.84
CA ASN A 93 -12.78 -12.65 12.88
C ASN A 93 -11.78 -12.96 11.76
N MET A 94 -11.28 -14.20 11.73
CA MET A 94 -10.26 -14.60 10.76
C MET A 94 -10.73 -14.51 9.31
N TRP A 95 -11.99 -14.83 9.01
CA TRP A 95 -12.54 -14.79 7.65
C TRP A 95 -12.76 -13.34 7.17
N GLY A 96 -13.35 -12.51 8.04
CA GLY A 96 -13.53 -11.10 7.75
C GLY A 96 -12.18 -10.38 7.56
N GLY A 97 -11.21 -10.68 8.43
CA GLY A 97 -9.86 -10.14 8.31
C GLY A 97 -9.14 -10.59 7.04
N ALA A 98 -9.29 -11.88 6.67
CA ALA A 98 -8.75 -12.42 5.43
C ALA A 98 -9.34 -11.71 4.19
N ALA A 99 -10.65 -11.47 4.17
CA ALA A 99 -11.32 -10.75 3.08
C ALA A 99 -10.84 -9.29 2.97
N ILE A 100 -10.75 -8.59 4.09
CA ILE A 100 -10.23 -7.20 4.14
C ILE A 100 -8.77 -7.17 3.65
N THR A 101 -7.94 -8.11 4.12
CA THR A 101 -6.55 -8.23 3.68
C THR A 101 -6.47 -8.48 2.19
N ALA A 102 -7.23 -9.43 1.65
CA ALA A 102 -7.23 -9.73 0.22
C ALA A 102 -7.62 -8.51 -0.63
N PHE A 103 -8.65 -7.78 -0.22
CA PHE A 103 -9.13 -6.59 -0.93
C PHE A 103 -8.07 -5.48 -0.97
N PHE A 104 -7.59 -5.02 0.20
CA PHE A 104 -6.63 -3.92 0.25
C PHE A 104 -5.26 -4.31 -0.31
N LEU A 105 -4.82 -5.56 -0.08
CA LEU A 105 -3.56 -6.04 -0.63
C LEU A 105 -3.61 -6.16 -2.15
N SER A 106 -4.73 -6.59 -2.73
CA SER A 106 -4.89 -6.61 -4.20
C SER A 106 -4.76 -5.21 -4.80
N MET A 107 -5.42 -4.21 -4.20
CA MET A 107 -5.29 -2.82 -4.64
C MET A 107 -3.88 -2.26 -4.43
N HIS A 108 -3.22 -2.63 -3.33
CA HIS A 108 -1.84 -2.25 -3.04
C HIS A 108 -0.87 -2.80 -4.11
N ILE A 109 -0.98 -4.09 -4.43
CA ILE A 109 -0.13 -4.74 -5.43
C ILE A 109 -0.40 -4.18 -6.83
N HIS A 110 -1.68 -3.90 -7.14
CA HIS A 110 -2.07 -3.29 -8.41
C HIS A 110 -1.44 -1.91 -8.65
N ALA A 111 -1.12 -1.17 -7.58
CA ALA A 111 -0.37 0.09 -7.70
C ALA A 111 1.06 -0.11 -8.23
N ASN A 112 1.57 -1.34 -8.26
CA ASN A 112 2.86 -1.77 -8.81
C ASN A 112 4.04 -0.94 -8.30
N HIS A 113 4.07 -0.68 -6.98
CA HIS A 113 5.16 0.06 -6.32
C HIS A 113 5.92 -0.86 -5.34
N LEU A 114 6.86 -1.65 -5.86
CA LEU A 114 7.55 -2.72 -5.12
C LEU A 114 8.21 -2.25 -3.83
N GLN A 115 8.80 -1.06 -3.81
CA GLN A 115 9.42 -0.51 -2.60
C GLN A 115 8.41 -0.34 -1.45
N MET A 116 7.19 0.14 -1.74
CA MET A 116 6.14 0.27 -0.73
C MET A 116 5.64 -1.10 -0.27
N THR A 117 5.58 -2.08 -1.16
CA THR A 117 5.25 -3.47 -0.80
C THR A 117 6.29 -4.06 0.14
N TYR A 118 7.57 -3.77 -0.08
CA TYR A 118 8.65 -4.19 0.79
C TYR A 118 8.51 -3.59 2.20
N TYR A 119 8.20 -2.30 2.32
CA TYR A 119 7.95 -1.68 3.62
C TYR A 119 6.71 -2.24 4.32
N LEU A 120 5.65 -2.54 3.55
CA LEU A 120 4.45 -3.19 4.10
C LEU A 120 4.78 -4.56 4.69
N LEU A 121 5.66 -5.34 4.06
CA LEU A 121 6.08 -6.66 4.58
C LEU A 121 6.73 -6.55 5.97
N TYR A 122 7.57 -5.54 6.22
CA TYR A 122 8.12 -5.30 7.55
C TYR A 122 7.04 -4.99 8.60
N LEU A 123 6.05 -4.19 8.23
CA LEU A 123 4.95 -3.87 9.13
C LEU A 123 4.11 -5.11 9.45
N ILE A 124 3.80 -5.93 8.43
CA ILE A 124 3.08 -7.20 8.62
C ILE A 124 3.91 -8.15 9.49
N ALA A 125 5.21 -8.25 9.25
CA ALA A 125 6.10 -9.09 10.05
C ALA A 125 6.13 -8.64 11.51
N ALA A 126 6.22 -7.33 11.77
CA ALA A 126 6.20 -6.79 13.13
C ALA A 126 4.88 -7.12 13.84
N VAL A 127 3.73 -6.91 13.18
CA VAL A 127 2.41 -7.31 13.72
C VAL A 127 2.37 -8.81 13.95
N GLY A 128 2.83 -9.62 12.98
CA GLY A 128 2.86 -11.08 13.08
C GLY A 128 3.68 -11.59 14.27
N ILE A 129 4.85 -10.98 14.52
CA ILE A 129 5.69 -11.30 15.69
C ILE A 129 4.95 -10.97 16.99
N CYS A 130 4.32 -9.80 17.08
CA CYS A 130 3.53 -9.42 18.26
C CYS A 130 2.38 -10.40 18.52
N GLU A 131 1.64 -10.80 17.48
CA GLU A 131 0.53 -11.74 17.60
C GLU A 131 1.02 -13.17 17.89
N LEU A 132 2.18 -13.58 17.38
CA LEU A 132 2.81 -14.85 17.72
C LEU A 132 3.18 -14.91 19.20
N VAL A 133 3.85 -13.88 19.73
CA VAL A 133 4.20 -13.79 21.15
C VAL A 133 2.93 -13.82 22.02
N ALA A 134 1.91 -13.05 21.64
CA ALA A 134 0.63 -13.05 22.33
C ALA A 134 -0.05 -14.45 22.32
N ALA A 135 0.02 -15.17 21.18
CA ALA A 135 -0.53 -16.51 21.05
C ALA A 135 0.25 -17.53 21.89
N GLN A 136 1.58 -17.40 21.97
CA GLN A 136 2.39 -18.26 22.85
C GLN A 136 2.04 -18.05 24.32
N LEU A 137 1.96 -16.80 24.78
CA LEU A 137 1.61 -16.48 26.16
C LEU A 137 0.21 -16.95 26.56
N LYS A 138 -0.72 -17.01 25.59
CA LYS A 138 -2.11 -17.48 25.81
C LYS A 138 -2.33 -18.97 25.51
N GLY A 139 -1.31 -19.71 25.08
CA GLY A 139 -1.46 -21.12 24.66
C GLY A 139 -2.31 -21.31 23.38
N GLN A 140 -2.40 -20.31 22.52
CA GLN A 140 -3.28 -20.27 21.34
C GLN A 140 -2.51 -20.43 20.00
N ILE A 141 -1.39 -21.13 20.01
CA ILE A 141 -0.53 -21.31 18.81
C ILE A 141 -1.31 -21.95 17.64
N LYS A 142 -2.19 -22.92 17.91
CA LYS A 142 -3.01 -23.55 16.86
C LYS A 142 -3.87 -22.51 16.13
N SER A 143 -4.52 -21.61 16.86
CA SER A 143 -5.35 -20.54 16.27
C SER A 143 -4.48 -19.58 15.45
N PHE A 144 -3.32 -19.18 15.96
CA PHE A 144 -2.35 -18.35 15.23
C PHE A 144 -1.95 -18.99 13.90
N THR A 145 -1.58 -20.29 13.90
CA THR A 145 -1.18 -21.00 12.69
C THR A 145 -2.28 -21.06 11.65
N ILE A 146 -3.52 -21.35 12.06
CA ILE A 146 -4.67 -21.40 11.14
C ILE A 146 -4.94 -20.01 10.54
N THR A 147 -4.95 -18.96 11.36
CA THR A 147 -5.15 -17.59 10.89
C THR A 147 -4.03 -17.15 9.94
N SER A 148 -2.79 -17.48 10.25
CA SER A 148 -1.63 -17.17 9.38
C SER A 148 -1.73 -17.88 8.03
N ALA A 149 -2.12 -19.16 8.02
CA ALA A 149 -2.32 -19.91 6.79
C ALA A 149 -3.44 -19.29 5.92
N LEU A 150 -4.55 -18.86 6.55
CA LEU A 150 -5.63 -18.18 5.87
C LEU A 150 -5.19 -16.82 5.28
N LEU A 151 -4.39 -16.04 6.01
CA LEU A 151 -3.83 -14.76 5.53
C LEU A 151 -2.85 -14.97 4.37
N ILE A 152 -2.05 -16.04 4.39
CA ILE A 152 -1.20 -16.42 3.24
C ILE A 152 -2.08 -16.77 2.04
N GLY A 153 -3.15 -17.53 2.23
CA GLY A 153 -4.12 -17.81 1.17
C GLY A 153 -4.74 -16.53 0.60
N SER A 154 -5.11 -15.57 1.48
CA SER A 154 -5.61 -14.24 1.07
C SER A 154 -4.59 -13.47 0.24
N ALA A 155 -3.30 -13.55 0.60
CA ALA A 155 -2.23 -12.90 -0.16
C ALA A 155 -2.07 -13.51 -1.56
N LEU A 156 -2.18 -14.83 -1.69
CA LEU A 156 -2.15 -15.49 -3.01
C LEU A 156 -3.34 -15.08 -3.89
N VAL A 157 -4.54 -14.99 -3.31
CA VAL A 157 -5.72 -14.47 -4.02
C VAL A 157 -5.50 -13.00 -4.43
N ALA A 158 -4.94 -12.17 -3.56
CA ALA A 158 -4.66 -10.77 -3.85
C ALA A 158 -3.63 -10.57 -4.97
N LEU A 159 -2.67 -11.47 -5.12
CA LEU A 159 -1.66 -11.45 -6.20
C LEU A 159 -2.26 -11.79 -7.57
N SER A 160 -3.28 -12.62 -7.61
CA SER A 160 -3.83 -13.19 -8.84
C SER A 160 -4.18 -12.15 -9.92
N PRO A 161 -4.90 -11.04 -9.64
CA PRO A 161 -5.25 -10.05 -10.66
C PRO A 161 -4.05 -9.25 -11.19
N SER A 162 -3.01 -9.10 -10.38
CA SER A 162 -1.82 -8.30 -10.72
C SER A 162 -0.68 -9.13 -11.32
N PHE A 163 -0.82 -10.45 -11.38
CA PHE A 163 0.22 -11.34 -11.84
C PHE A 163 0.75 -11.02 -13.26
N PRO A 164 -0.10 -10.71 -14.27
CA PRO A 164 0.39 -10.34 -15.60
C PRO A 164 1.24 -9.07 -15.57
N GLY A 165 0.81 -8.05 -14.84
CA GLY A 165 1.54 -6.78 -14.70
C GLY A 165 2.89 -6.96 -13.99
N LEU A 166 2.92 -7.75 -12.92
CA LEU A 166 4.17 -8.08 -12.21
C LEU A 166 5.14 -8.85 -13.08
N LYS A 167 4.64 -9.81 -13.88
CA LYS A 167 5.46 -10.54 -14.83
C LYS A 167 6.06 -9.59 -15.89
N MET A 168 5.25 -8.72 -16.48
CA MET A 168 5.75 -7.72 -17.43
C MET A 168 6.82 -6.81 -16.80
N THR A 169 6.60 -6.35 -15.57
CA THR A 169 7.58 -5.52 -14.86
C THR A 169 8.89 -6.27 -14.64
N LYS A 170 8.83 -7.56 -14.28
CA LYS A 170 10.01 -8.41 -14.13
C LYS A 170 10.73 -8.61 -15.46
N ASP A 171 10.00 -8.97 -16.51
CA ASP A 171 10.59 -9.23 -17.83
C ASP A 171 11.23 -7.95 -18.40
N TYR A 172 10.62 -6.78 -18.15
CA TYR A 172 11.13 -5.49 -18.60
C TYR A 172 12.28 -4.96 -17.74
N SER A 173 12.47 -5.45 -16.51
CA SER A 173 13.52 -4.96 -15.60
C SER A 173 14.94 -5.11 -16.16
N HIS A 174 15.18 -6.12 -16.98
CA HIS A 174 16.46 -6.35 -17.68
C HIS A 174 16.83 -5.23 -18.66
N TYR A 175 15.83 -4.49 -19.17
CA TYR A 175 16.01 -3.39 -20.13
C TYR A 175 16.03 -2.02 -19.47
N THR A 176 16.01 -1.97 -18.14
CA THR A 176 16.06 -0.71 -17.38
C THR A 176 17.49 -0.41 -16.94
N THR A 177 17.70 0.79 -16.40
CA THR A 177 19.00 1.22 -15.82
C THR A 177 19.51 0.32 -14.68
N ARG A 178 18.65 -0.57 -14.17
CA ARG A 178 18.98 -1.58 -13.14
C ARG A 178 19.35 -2.94 -13.72
N GLY A 179 19.18 -3.15 -15.03
CA GLY A 179 19.58 -4.36 -15.75
C GLY A 179 20.96 -4.20 -16.38
N GLU A 180 21.45 -5.29 -17.03
CA GLU A 180 22.68 -5.25 -17.78
C GLU A 180 22.63 -4.19 -18.88
N THR A 181 23.63 -3.33 -18.95
CA THR A 181 23.77 -2.35 -20.03
C THR A 181 24.20 -3.03 -21.32
N VAL A 182 23.30 -3.14 -22.29
CA VAL A 182 23.58 -3.70 -23.63
C VAL A 182 24.59 -2.83 -24.44
N ILE A 183 24.93 -1.63 -23.97
CA ILE A 183 25.64 -0.59 -24.77
C ILE A 183 27.08 -0.33 -24.30
N GLN A 184 27.59 -0.94 -23.25
CA GLN A 184 28.96 -0.68 -22.79
C GLN A 184 29.80 -1.90 -22.55
N ASN A 185 30.92 -2.01 -23.27
CA ASN A 185 32.10 -2.84 -23.02
C ASN A 185 32.81 -2.41 -21.72
N SER A 186 32.18 -2.50 -20.58
CA SER A 186 32.85 -2.25 -19.29
C SER A 186 32.28 -3.19 -18.25
N GLU A 187 33.20 -3.75 -17.47
CA GLU A 187 33.04 -4.69 -16.36
C GLU A 187 32.02 -4.25 -15.28
N ARG A 188 30.76 -4.03 -15.66
CA ARG A 188 29.72 -3.69 -14.68
C ARG A 188 29.04 -4.98 -14.22
N THR A 189 29.25 -5.28 -12.95
CA THR A 189 28.45 -6.19 -12.15
C THR A 189 26.95 -5.77 -12.18
N GLU A 190 26.04 -6.74 -12.16
CA GLU A 190 24.60 -6.52 -12.06
C GLU A 190 24.26 -5.53 -10.95
N GLY A 191 23.49 -4.48 -11.25
CA GLY A 191 22.99 -3.50 -10.28
C GLY A 191 23.41 -2.07 -10.56
N LEU A 192 22.99 -1.15 -9.67
CA LEU A 192 23.36 0.25 -9.69
C LEU A 192 24.74 0.43 -9.05
N ASP A 193 25.54 1.35 -9.60
CA ASP A 193 26.83 1.74 -9.04
C ASP A 193 26.65 2.26 -7.60
N THR A 194 27.60 1.90 -6.72
CA THR A 194 27.58 2.27 -5.31
C THR A 194 27.54 3.81 -5.14
N ASP A 195 28.27 4.55 -5.97
CA ASP A 195 28.29 6.00 -5.91
C ASP A 195 26.93 6.60 -6.27
N TYR A 196 26.22 6.03 -7.26
CA TYR A 196 24.86 6.44 -7.60
C TYR A 196 23.85 6.11 -6.49
N ILE A 197 24.00 4.95 -5.83
CA ILE A 197 23.12 4.55 -4.70
C ILE A 197 23.30 5.52 -3.52
N LEU A 198 24.53 5.99 -3.28
CA LEU A 198 24.88 6.84 -2.16
C LEU A 198 24.65 8.34 -2.45
N GLU A 199 24.48 8.75 -3.72
CA GLU A 199 24.24 10.15 -4.12
C GLU A 199 23.03 10.76 -3.40
N TYR A 200 21.98 9.97 -3.14
CA TYR A 200 20.78 10.40 -2.44
C TYR A 200 20.71 9.90 -0.99
N SER A 201 21.85 9.50 -0.40
CA SER A 201 21.90 9.10 0.98
C SER A 201 21.88 10.32 1.92
N PHE A 202 21.20 10.17 3.05
CA PHE A 202 21.13 11.21 4.07
C PHE A 202 22.52 11.54 4.63
N ALA A 203 22.87 12.81 4.69
CA ALA A 203 24.03 13.27 5.43
C ALA A 203 23.87 12.96 6.93
N LYS A 204 25.00 12.82 7.65
CA LYS A 204 25.01 12.37 9.06
C LYS A 204 24.09 13.15 10.01
N ALA A 205 23.74 14.40 9.68
CA ALA A 205 22.87 15.26 10.50
C ALA A 205 21.42 15.32 9.97
N GLU A 206 21.13 14.83 8.76
CA GLU A 206 19.80 14.97 8.13
C GLU A 206 18.73 14.12 8.82
N TRP A 207 19.10 13.07 9.58
CA TRP A 207 18.14 12.32 10.40
C TRP A 207 17.45 13.21 11.44
N LEU A 208 18.07 14.33 11.85
CA LEU A 208 17.45 15.30 12.76
C LEU A 208 16.22 15.99 12.14
N SER A 209 16.11 16.05 10.80
CA SER A 209 14.94 16.60 10.13
C SER A 209 13.65 15.78 10.36
N ALA A 210 13.78 14.54 10.84
CA ALA A 210 12.64 13.73 11.29
C ALA A 210 12.07 14.23 12.64
N ILE A 211 12.85 14.98 13.42
CA ILE A 211 12.50 15.50 14.75
C ILE A 211 12.16 16.99 14.68
N VAL A 212 12.90 17.71 13.85
CA VAL A 212 12.72 19.16 13.64
C VAL A 212 12.50 19.36 12.13
N PRO A 213 11.22 19.48 11.71
CA PRO A 213 10.86 19.68 10.29
C PRO A 213 11.25 21.08 9.78
#